data_b35f8fd690b08a248f0f2a37a365d3fd
#
_entry.id   b35f8fd690b08a248f0f2a37a365d3fd
#
_cell.length_a   1.000
_cell.length_b   1.000
_cell.length_c   1.000
_cell.angle_alpha   90.00
_cell.angle_beta   90.00
_cell.angle_gamma   90.00
#
_symmetry.space_group_name_H-M   'P 1'
#
loop_
_entity.id
_entity.type
_entity.pdbx_description
1 polymer ?
#
loop_
_entity_poly.entity_id
_entity_poly.type
_entity_poly.pdbx_seq_one_letter_code
_entity_poly.pdbx_strand_id
1 'polypeptide(L)'
;MEHLVLTIDDSRTMRDMLRLTLTGAGFRVVQANDGAHGLEVLEAENPDLVVTDINMPIMDGFGFIEHARRLSAHRVTPILVLTTEANAEKKARARRAGATGWIVKPFNPEKLVTVLRKVAP
;
A
#
# COMPACT_ATOMS: atom_id res chain seq x y z
N MET A 1 18.06 -10.14 0.28
CA MET A 1 17.82 -8.97 -0.59
C MET A 1 16.66 -8.16 -0.03
N GLU A 2 16.84 -6.87 0.10
CA GLU A 2 15.81 -5.98 0.67
C GLU A 2 14.74 -5.65 -0.36
N HIS A 3 13.48 -5.83 0.01
CA HIS A 3 12.36 -5.37 -0.80
C HIS A 3 12.06 -3.90 -0.52
N LEU A 4 11.67 -3.17 -1.55
CA LEU A 4 11.25 -1.77 -1.44
C LEU A 4 9.73 -1.71 -1.35
N VAL A 5 9.23 -1.06 -0.30
CA VAL A 5 7.79 -0.87 -0.06
C VAL A 5 7.43 0.59 -0.25
N LEU A 6 6.40 0.85 -1.04
CA LEU A 6 5.76 2.16 -1.13
C LEU A 6 4.59 2.20 -0.15
N THR A 7 4.60 3.15 0.77
CA THR A 7 3.46 3.38 1.67
C THR A 7 2.75 4.66 1.26
N ILE A 8 1.42 4.59 1.13
CA ILE A 8 0.58 5.73 0.73
C ILE A 8 -0.47 5.96 1.81
N ASP A 9 -0.37 7.09 2.49
CA ASP A 9 -1.31 7.47 3.54
C ASP A 9 -1.23 8.99 3.73
N ASP A 10 -2.37 9.66 3.86
CA ASP A 10 -2.39 11.10 4.07
C ASP A 10 -2.06 11.49 5.51
N SER A 11 -2.06 10.54 6.45
CA SER A 11 -1.67 10.76 7.84
C SER A 11 -0.16 10.65 8.00
N ARG A 12 0.49 11.73 8.38
CA ARG A 12 1.92 11.74 8.68
C ARG A 12 2.27 10.77 9.82
N THR A 13 1.44 10.75 10.86
CA THR A 13 1.64 9.85 11.99
C THR A 13 1.63 8.40 11.54
N MET A 14 0.69 8.03 10.68
CA MET A 14 0.62 6.67 10.15
C MET A 14 1.82 6.36 9.26
N ARG A 15 2.24 7.30 8.41
CA ARG A 15 3.43 7.10 7.58
C ARG A 15 4.67 6.87 8.44
N ASP A 16 4.82 7.62 9.53
CA ASP A 16 5.96 7.46 10.46
C ASP A 16 5.92 6.09 11.13
N MET A 17 4.76 5.64 11.59
CA MET A 17 4.59 4.32 12.19
C MET A 17 4.93 3.20 11.21
N LEU A 18 4.46 3.31 9.98
CA LEU A 18 4.75 2.32 8.93
C LEU A 18 6.24 2.28 8.62
N ARG A 19 6.89 3.45 8.51
CA ARG A 19 8.32 3.52 8.26
C ARG A 19 9.10 2.81 9.35
N LEU A 20 8.80 3.08 10.61
CA LEU A 20 9.47 2.44 11.75
C LEU A 20 9.26 0.92 11.73
N THR A 21 8.03 0.48 11.54
CA THR A 21 7.69 -0.94 11.52
C THR A 21 8.42 -1.67 10.38
N LEU A 22 8.35 -1.11 9.19
CA LEU A 22 8.87 -1.80 7.99
C LEU A 22 10.39 -1.74 7.93
N THR A 23 11.00 -0.61 8.24
CA THR A 23 12.47 -0.52 8.26
C THR A 23 13.05 -1.40 9.36
N GLY A 24 12.39 -1.48 10.51
CA GLY A 24 12.77 -2.39 11.58
C GLY A 24 12.72 -3.87 11.19
N ALA A 25 11.92 -4.21 10.21
CA ALA A 25 11.80 -5.58 9.68
C ALA A 25 12.70 -5.85 8.46
N GLY A 26 13.52 -4.90 8.06
CA GLY A 26 14.47 -5.05 6.97
C GLY A 26 13.99 -4.60 5.60
N PHE A 27 12.82 -3.96 5.50
CA PHE A 27 12.34 -3.38 4.25
C PHE A 27 12.93 -1.98 4.05
N ARG A 28 13.15 -1.61 2.79
CA ARG A 28 13.36 -0.21 2.43
C ARG A 28 11.98 0.41 2.18
N VAL A 29 11.82 1.69 2.49
CA VAL A 29 10.51 2.36 2.42
C VAL A 29 10.62 3.66 1.66
N VAL A 30 9.71 3.87 0.71
CA VAL A 30 9.42 5.16 0.10
C VAL A 30 7.98 5.50 0.40
N GLN A 31 7.64 6.78 0.45
CA GLN A 31 6.33 7.21 0.94
C GLN A 31 5.66 8.21 0.00
N ALA A 32 4.33 8.20 0.04
CA ALA A 32 3.50 9.18 -0.65
C ALA A 32 2.32 9.56 0.24
N ASN A 33 1.74 10.73 0.03
CA ASN A 33 0.69 11.28 0.90
C ASN A 33 -0.72 11.23 0.30
N ASP A 34 -0.87 10.81 -0.95
CA ASP A 34 -2.16 10.56 -1.60
C ASP A 34 -1.95 9.67 -2.82
N GLY A 35 -3.05 9.30 -3.48
CA GLY A 35 -2.98 8.39 -4.62
C GLY A 35 -2.24 8.93 -5.83
N ALA A 36 -2.38 10.23 -6.12
CA ALA A 36 -1.69 10.85 -7.23
C ALA A 36 -0.17 10.89 -6.99
N HIS A 37 0.24 11.30 -5.80
CA HIS A 37 1.64 11.26 -5.38
C HIS A 37 2.16 9.81 -5.38
N GLY A 38 1.31 8.88 -4.95
CA GLY A 38 1.62 7.45 -4.99
C GLY A 38 1.98 6.95 -6.36
N LEU A 39 1.24 7.36 -7.39
CA LEU A 39 1.54 6.99 -8.78
C LEU A 39 2.88 7.56 -9.25
N GLU A 40 3.19 8.79 -8.90
CA GLU A 40 4.47 9.40 -9.23
C GLU A 40 5.63 8.61 -8.61
N VAL A 41 5.52 8.27 -7.33
CA VAL A 41 6.54 7.49 -6.62
C VAL A 41 6.63 6.07 -7.17
N LEU A 42 5.50 5.45 -7.48
CA LEU A 42 5.44 4.11 -8.07
C LEU A 42 6.26 4.04 -9.36
N GLU A 43 6.09 5.02 -10.24
CA GLU A 43 6.81 5.06 -11.51
C GLU A 43 8.30 5.40 -11.33
N ALA A 44 8.60 6.34 -10.42
CA ALA A 44 9.97 6.79 -10.18
C ALA A 44 10.83 5.75 -9.47
N GLU A 45 10.27 5.05 -8.48
CA GLU A 45 11.02 4.18 -7.58
C GLU A 45 10.83 2.69 -7.87
N ASN A 46 9.81 2.32 -8.60
CA ASN A 46 9.52 0.94 -9.00
C ASN A 46 9.53 -0.04 -7.80
N PRO A 47 8.71 0.18 -6.76
CA PRO A 47 8.73 -0.65 -5.56
C PRO A 47 8.26 -2.08 -5.83
N ASP A 48 8.64 -2.98 -4.93
CA ASP A 48 8.26 -4.39 -4.98
C ASP A 48 6.89 -4.65 -4.34
N LEU A 49 6.49 -3.79 -3.42
CA LEU A 49 5.27 -3.92 -2.61
C LEU A 49 4.66 -2.55 -2.39
N VAL A 50 3.33 -2.51 -2.25
CA VAL A 50 2.62 -1.26 -1.92
C VAL A 50 1.69 -1.50 -0.74
N VAL A 51 1.65 -0.55 0.20
CA VAL A 51 0.66 -0.48 1.26
C VAL A 51 -0.05 0.86 1.12
N THR A 52 -1.35 0.86 0.91
CA THR A 52 -2.12 2.09 0.69
C THR A 52 -3.37 2.17 1.53
N ASP A 53 -3.68 3.37 2.02
CA ASP A 53 -5.02 3.66 2.55
C ASP A 53 -6.00 3.85 1.40
N ILE A 54 -7.27 3.91 1.72
CA ILE A 54 -8.36 4.15 0.76
C ILE A 54 -8.77 5.61 0.77
N ASN A 55 -9.07 6.17 1.95
CA ASN A 55 -9.59 7.53 2.08
C ASN A 55 -8.48 8.56 2.11
N MET A 56 -8.23 9.18 0.95
CA MET A 56 -7.19 10.19 0.79
C MET A 56 -7.69 11.29 -0.15
N PRO A 57 -7.20 12.53 0.01
CA PRO A 57 -7.56 13.62 -0.90
C PRO A 57 -6.93 13.41 -2.28
N ILE A 58 -7.41 14.14 -3.27
CA ILE A 58 -6.91 14.21 -4.65
C ILE A 58 -7.19 12.93 -5.42
N MET A 59 -6.62 11.81 -5.02
CA MET A 59 -6.91 10.48 -5.55
C MET A 59 -6.93 9.49 -4.40
N ASP A 60 -8.03 8.74 -4.27
CA ASP A 60 -8.15 7.72 -3.22
C ASP A 60 -7.43 6.43 -3.57
N GLY A 61 -7.47 5.46 -2.65
CA GLY A 61 -6.78 4.18 -2.85
C GLY A 61 -7.36 3.35 -3.98
N PHE A 62 -8.65 3.44 -4.23
CA PHE A 62 -9.26 2.73 -5.37
C PHE A 62 -8.71 3.25 -6.69
N GLY A 63 -8.66 4.58 -6.83
CA GLY A 63 -8.10 5.22 -8.02
C GLY A 63 -6.64 4.87 -8.22
N PHE A 64 -5.86 4.89 -7.14
CA PHE A 64 -4.46 4.48 -7.19
C PHE A 64 -4.31 3.04 -7.71
N ILE A 65 -5.06 2.09 -7.13
CA ILE A 65 -4.97 0.68 -7.53
C ILE A 65 -5.33 0.50 -9.00
N GLU A 66 -6.42 1.11 -9.44
CA GLU A 66 -6.87 0.99 -10.83
C GLU A 66 -5.80 1.51 -11.80
N HIS A 67 -5.22 2.68 -11.53
CA HIS A 67 -4.16 3.23 -12.37
C HIS A 67 -2.88 2.39 -12.32
N ALA A 68 -2.50 1.93 -11.14
CA ALA A 68 -1.29 1.10 -10.97
C ALA A 68 -1.38 -0.17 -11.81
N ARG A 69 -2.55 -0.81 -11.83
CA ARG A 69 -2.75 -2.06 -12.58
C ARG A 69 -2.70 -1.89 -14.09
N ARG A 70 -2.86 -0.67 -14.59
CA ARG A 70 -2.71 -0.37 -16.02
C ARG A 70 -1.26 -0.23 -16.44
N LEU A 71 -0.35 -0.01 -15.49
CA LEU A 71 1.08 0.07 -15.78
C LEU A 71 1.63 -1.34 -15.96
N SER A 72 2.33 -1.59 -17.05
CA SER A 72 2.83 -2.93 -17.37
C SER A 72 3.78 -3.46 -16.28
N ALA A 73 4.57 -2.58 -15.65
CA ALA A 73 5.50 -2.96 -14.59
C ALA A 73 4.79 -3.34 -13.28
N HIS A 74 3.51 -3.00 -13.11
CA HIS A 74 2.79 -3.14 -11.85
C HIS A 74 1.46 -3.89 -11.95
N ARG A 75 1.31 -4.73 -12.97
CA ARG A 75 0.09 -5.54 -13.13
C ARG A 75 -0.10 -6.54 -11.99
N VAL A 76 0.99 -7.03 -11.42
CA VAL A 76 0.97 -8.05 -10.38
C VAL A 76 1.72 -7.65 -9.10
N THR A 77 2.22 -6.43 -9.03
CA THR A 77 2.86 -5.94 -7.81
C THR A 77 1.89 -6.06 -6.65
N PRO A 78 2.25 -6.70 -5.53
CA PRO A 78 1.33 -6.82 -4.40
C PRO A 78 0.94 -5.44 -3.85
N ILE A 79 -0.35 -5.20 -3.71
CA ILE A 79 -0.92 -3.99 -3.15
C ILE A 79 -1.81 -4.38 -1.98
N LEU A 80 -1.39 -4.04 -0.77
CA LEU A 80 -2.19 -4.23 0.43
C LEU A 80 -2.91 -2.93 0.79
N VAL A 81 -4.20 -3.02 1.05
CA VAL A 81 -4.97 -1.92 1.60
C VAL A 81 -4.86 -1.94 3.11
N LEU A 82 -4.52 -0.81 3.71
CA LEU A 82 -4.45 -0.64 5.17
C LEU A 82 -5.30 0.58 5.53
N THR A 83 -6.47 0.34 6.12
CA THR A 83 -7.50 1.37 6.26
C THR A 83 -8.35 1.16 7.50
N THR A 84 -9.01 2.21 7.99
CA THR A 84 -10.02 2.10 9.06
C THR A 84 -11.35 1.52 8.55
N GLU A 85 -11.53 1.45 7.23
CA GLU A 85 -12.76 0.91 6.65
C GLU A 85 -12.84 -0.60 6.81
N ALA A 86 -14.00 -1.09 7.29
CA ALA A 86 -14.26 -2.51 7.43
C ALA A 86 -15.46 -2.98 6.59
N ASN A 87 -15.98 -2.10 5.71
CA ASN A 87 -17.16 -2.34 4.89
C ASN A 87 -16.90 -3.41 3.83
N ALA A 88 -17.77 -4.42 3.78
CA ALA A 88 -17.61 -5.55 2.84
C ALA A 88 -17.68 -5.13 1.37
N GLU A 89 -18.52 -4.14 1.04
CA GLU A 89 -18.63 -3.64 -0.33
C GLU A 89 -17.35 -2.96 -0.79
N LYS A 90 -16.76 -2.13 0.07
CA LYS A 90 -15.50 -1.44 -0.24
C LYS A 90 -14.35 -2.43 -0.37
N LYS A 91 -14.34 -3.45 0.48
CA LYS A 91 -13.36 -4.53 0.40
C LYS A 91 -13.47 -5.28 -0.92
N ALA A 92 -14.70 -5.61 -1.34
CA ALA A 92 -14.94 -6.25 -2.63
C ALA A 92 -14.56 -5.35 -3.81
N ARG A 93 -14.83 -4.04 -3.70
CA ARG A 93 -14.43 -3.05 -4.69
C ARG A 93 -12.91 -2.99 -4.86
N ALA A 94 -12.18 -3.00 -3.75
CA ALA A 94 -10.72 -3.00 -3.78
C ALA A 94 -10.18 -4.25 -4.48
N ARG A 95 -10.76 -5.40 -4.18
CA ARG A 95 -10.38 -6.66 -4.83
C ARG A 95 -10.62 -6.60 -6.34
N ARG A 96 -11.77 -6.09 -6.76
CA ARG A 96 -12.07 -5.92 -8.20
C ARG A 96 -11.10 -4.94 -8.87
N ALA A 97 -10.68 -3.91 -8.16
CA ALA A 97 -9.67 -2.97 -8.66
C ALA A 97 -8.29 -3.60 -8.80
N GLY A 98 -8.03 -4.69 -8.08
CA GLY A 98 -6.79 -5.43 -8.16
C GLY A 98 -5.97 -5.46 -6.87
N ALA A 99 -6.56 -5.12 -5.72
CA ALA A 99 -5.88 -5.22 -4.42
C ALA A 99 -5.56 -6.67 -4.09
N THR A 100 -4.39 -6.90 -3.50
CA THR A 100 -3.92 -8.21 -3.08
C THR A 100 -4.50 -8.62 -1.74
N GLY A 101 -4.67 -7.66 -0.83
CA GLY A 101 -5.20 -7.90 0.50
C GLY A 101 -5.76 -6.64 1.15
N TRP A 102 -6.42 -6.83 2.30
CA TRP A 102 -7.10 -5.78 3.04
C TRP A 102 -6.87 -5.97 4.53
N ILE A 103 -6.30 -4.96 5.18
CA ILE A 103 -6.01 -4.96 6.62
C ILE A 103 -6.69 -3.76 7.25
N VAL A 104 -7.42 -3.97 8.35
CA VAL A 104 -8.12 -2.90 9.07
C VAL A 104 -7.22 -2.31 10.14
N LYS A 105 -7.18 -0.97 10.21
CA LYS A 105 -6.46 -0.24 11.28
C LYS A 105 -7.28 -0.29 12.60
N PRO A 106 -6.63 -0.30 13.75
CA PRO A 106 -5.17 -0.29 13.95
C PRO A 106 -4.56 -1.63 13.59
N PHE A 107 -3.37 -1.60 13.00
CA PHE A 107 -2.73 -2.83 12.55
C PHE A 107 -1.78 -3.39 13.62
N ASN A 108 -1.63 -4.72 13.61
CA ASN A 108 -0.60 -5.40 14.39
C ASN A 108 0.69 -5.39 13.56
N PRO A 109 1.80 -4.79 14.06
CA PRO A 109 3.04 -4.71 13.29
C PRO A 109 3.58 -6.06 12.82
N GLU A 110 3.54 -7.07 13.69
CA GLU A 110 4.02 -8.41 13.33
C GLU A 110 3.18 -9.05 12.24
N LYS A 111 1.86 -8.89 12.31
CA LYS A 111 0.96 -9.40 11.28
C LYS A 111 1.17 -8.71 9.94
N LEU A 112 1.34 -7.39 9.95
CA LEU A 112 1.60 -6.65 8.72
C LEU A 112 2.88 -7.14 8.05
N VAL A 113 3.96 -7.26 8.81
CA VAL A 113 5.24 -7.76 8.30
C VAL A 113 5.10 -9.19 7.76
N THR A 114 4.40 -10.06 8.48
CA THR A 114 4.17 -11.44 8.05
C THR A 114 3.43 -11.49 6.71
N VAL A 115 2.37 -10.69 6.57
CA VAL A 115 1.61 -10.64 5.32
C VAL A 115 2.47 -10.11 4.17
N LEU A 116 3.24 -9.05 4.41
CA LEU A 116 4.13 -8.50 3.37
C LEU A 116 5.17 -9.50 2.92
N ARG A 117 5.80 -10.21 3.85
CA ARG A 117 6.78 -11.26 3.50
C ARG A 117 6.15 -12.40 2.71
N LYS A 118 4.90 -12.73 3.03
CA LYS A 118 4.17 -13.81 2.36
C LYS A 118 3.83 -13.48 0.92
N VAL A 119 3.51 -12.21 0.61
CA VAL A 119 3.14 -11.78 -0.75
C VAL A 119 4.33 -11.22 -1.54
N ALA A 120 5.47 -11.00 -0.91
CA ALA A 120 6.66 -10.45 -1.56
C ALA A 120 7.12 -11.35 -2.71
N PRO A 121 7.54 -10.72 -3.83
CA PRO A 121 8.04 -11.47 -4.99
C PRO A 121 9.36 -12.18 -4.73
#